data_e995d7d455f6ef67f967a42eac35a64e
#
_entry.id   e995d7d455f6ef67f967a42eac35a64e
#
_cell.length_a   1.000
_cell.length_b   1.000
_cell.length_c   1.000
_cell.angle_alpha   90.00
_cell.angle_beta   90.00
_cell.angle_gamma   90.00
#
_symmetry.space_group_name_H-M   'P 1'
#
loop_
_entity.id
_entity.type
_entity.pdbx_description
1 polymer ?
#
loop_
_entity_poly.entity_id
_entity_poly.type
_entity_poly.pdbx_seq_one_letter_code
_entity_poly.pdbx_strand_id
1 'polypeptide(L)'
;MLRCADNSLYTGIAADIVKRIKQHLGVLAGGAKYTHSHRVIYIEAVWKLDSDKIARKLEYRLKRLSHIQKEILLQNPDDIFLVFSEILFGLQIRCCDTGEI
;
A
#
# COMPACT_ATOMS: atom_id res chain seq x y z
N MET A 1 1.51 -0.71 1.03
CA MET A 1 1.19 -2.08 1.51
C MET A 1 2.15 -2.43 2.63
N LEU A 2 1.61 -2.88 3.75
CA LEU A 2 2.37 -3.15 4.97
C LEU A 2 2.31 -4.64 5.31
N ARG A 3 3.43 -5.20 5.77
CA ARG A 3 3.51 -6.57 6.26
C ARG A 3 3.27 -6.58 7.77
N CYS A 4 2.39 -7.45 8.22
CA CYS A 4 2.10 -7.66 9.63
C CYS A 4 2.79 -8.91 10.19
N ALA A 5 2.88 -9.00 11.51
CA ALA A 5 3.60 -10.08 12.19
C ALA A 5 3.02 -11.47 11.91
N ASP A 6 1.72 -11.55 11.61
CA ASP A 6 1.05 -12.79 11.22
C ASP A 6 1.18 -13.12 9.73
N ASN A 7 2.07 -12.44 9.02
CA ASN A 7 2.30 -12.54 7.58
C ASN A 7 1.17 -11.98 6.70
N SER A 8 0.17 -11.35 7.29
CA SER A 8 -0.86 -10.67 6.50
C SER A 8 -0.34 -9.37 5.87
N LEU A 9 -1.04 -8.92 4.83
CA LEU A 9 -0.71 -7.69 4.10
C LEU A 9 -1.85 -6.69 4.23
N TYR A 10 -1.55 -5.53 4.75
CA TYR A 10 -2.49 -4.42 4.86
C TYR A 10 -2.27 -3.43 3.72
N THR A 11 -3.35 -3.05 3.04
CA THR A 11 -3.34 -2.03 1.98
C THR A 11 -4.16 -0.84 2.42
N GLY A 12 -3.59 0.36 2.27
CA GLY A 12 -4.28 1.59 2.57
C GLY A 12 -3.78 2.76 1.72
N ILE A 13 -4.43 3.90 1.81
CA ILE A 13 -4.01 5.14 1.16
C ILE A 13 -3.79 6.23 2.20
N ALA A 14 -2.96 7.21 1.85
CA ALA A 14 -2.71 8.37 2.69
C ALA A 14 -2.22 9.56 1.87
N ALA A 15 -2.61 10.77 2.27
CA ALA A 15 -2.05 11.99 1.72
C ALA A 15 -0.65 12.26 2.30
N ASP A 16 -0.47 12.03 3.59
CA ASP A 16 0.82 12.10 4.28
C ASP A 16 1.24 10.69 4.69
N ILE A 17 2.09 10.06 3.89
CA ILE A 17 2.47 8.67 4.09
C ILE A 17 3.30 8.46 5.36
N VAL A 18 4.18 9.38 5.70
CA VAL A 18 5.03 9.26 6.89
C VAL A 18 4.17 9.29 8.16
N LYS A 19 3.23 10.24 8.24
CA LYS A 19 2.30 10.34 9.36
C LYS A 19 1.44 9.08 9.47
N ARG A 20 0.91 8.59 8.35
CA ARG A 20 0.03 7.43 8.35
C ARG A 20 0.76 6.16 8.79
N ILE A 21 1.99 5.98 8.35
CA ILE A 21 2.81 4.85 8.78
C ILE A 21 3.07 4.91 10.28
N LYS A 22 3.40 6.08 10.83
CA LYS A 22 3.57 6.25 12.26
C LYS A 22 2.30 5.91 13.05
N GLN A 23 1.13 6.25 12.52
CA GLN A 23 -0.15 5.86 13.12
C GLN A 23 -0.33 4.34 13.12
N HIS A 24 -0.02 3.67 12.01
CA HIS A 24 -0.11 2.21 11.89
C HIS A 24 0.89 1.49 12.81
N LEU A 25 2.06 2.09 13.03
CA LEU A 25 3.07 1.54 13.94
C LEU A 25 2.75 1.82 15.42
N GLY A 26 1.71 2.61 15.70
CA GLY A 26 1.35 2.97 17.07
C GLY A 26 2.19 4.09 17.68
N VAL A 27 3.08 4.75 16.90
CA VAL A 27 3.88 5.88 17.35
C VAL A 27 3.03 7.14 17.51
N LEU A 28 2.03 7.29 16.62
CA LEU A 28 1.04 8.37 16.69
C LEU A 28 -0.35 7.78 16.87
N ALA A 29 -1.24 8.55 17.49
CA ALA A 29 -2.64 8.17 17.62
C ALA A 29 -3.31 8.08 16.24
N GLY A 30 -4.25 7.16 16.07
CA GLY A 30 -4.94 6.88 14.83
C GLY A 30 -4.56 5.50 14.29
N GLY A 31 -4.53 5.37 12.97
CA GLY A 31 -4.28 4.10 12.32
C GLY A 31 -5.57 3.33 12.04
N ALA A 32 -5.49 2.29 11.25
CA ALA A 32 -6.63 1.44 10.94
C ALA A 32 -6.89 0.44 12.07
N LYS A 33 -8.15 0.06 12.22
CA LYS A 33 -8.53 -0.97 13.20
C LYS A 33 -7.74 -2.26 12.96
N TYR A 34 -7.52 -2.62 11.71
CA TYR A 34 -6.75 -3.81 11.35
C TYR A 34 -5.33 -3.76 11.92
N THR A 35 -4.62 -2.63 11.75
CA THR A 35 -3.23 -2.49 12.21
C THR A 35 -3.11 -2.36 13.73
N HIS A 36 -4.19 -2.04 14.43
CA HIS A 36 -4.23 -2.11 15.89
C HIS A 36 -4.23 -3.55 16.40
N SER A 37 -4.88 -4.46 15.65
CA SER A 37 -4.97 -5.90 15.98
C SER A 37 -3.84 -6.71 15.38
N HIS A 38 -3.28 -6.25 14.24
CA HIS A 38 -2.25 -6.95 13.48
C HIS A 38 -1.00 -6.07 13.46
N ARG A 39 -0.03 -6.42 14.26
CA ARG A 39 1.20 -5.63 14.40
C ARG A 39 1.93 -5.52 13.07
N VAL A 40 2.20 -4.28 12.64
CA VAL A 40 2.99 -4.01 11.44
C VAL A 40 4.48 -4.22 11.74
N ILE A 41 5.17 -4.97 10.89
CA ILE A 41 6.58 -5.25 11.05
C ILE A 41 7.45 -4.51 10.03
N TYR A 42 6.98 -4.30 8.79
CA TYR A 42 7.69 -3.45 7.83
C TYR A 42 6.82 -3.04 6.65
N ILE A 43 7.36 -2.11 5.85
CA ILE A 43 6.74 -1.57 4.67
C ILE A 43 7.17 -2.40 3.47
N GLU A 44 6.20 -3.01 2.76
CA GLU A 44 6.49 -3.81 1.57
C GLU A 44 6.59 -2.97 0.30
N ALA A 45 5.64 -2.06 0.09
CA ALA A 45 5.62 -1.21 -1.09
C ALA A 45 4.81 0.06 -0.85
N VAL A 46 5.21 1.14 -1.51
CA VAL A 46 4.49 2.41 -1.54
C VAL A 46 4.46 2.89 -2.98
N TRP A 47 3.25 3.20 -3.47
CA TRP A 47 3.06 3.79 -4.79
C TRP A 47 2.51 5.19 -4.62
N LYS A 48 3.09 6.15 -5.35
CA LYS A 48 2.65 7.54 -5.32
C LYS A 48 1.87 7.86 -6.59
N LEU A 49 0.67 8.43 -6.41
CA LEU A 49 -0.18 8.87 -7.49
C LEU A 49 -0.55 10.34 -7.26
N ASP A 50 -0.75 11.08 -8.36
CA ASP A 50 -1.11 12.49 -8.29
C ASP A 50 -2.62 12.72 -8.10
N SER A 51 -3.43 11.67 -8.29
CA SER A 51 -4.89 11.75 -8.18
C SER A 51 -5.39 10.95 -6.99
N ASP A 52 -6.06 11.61 -6.06
CA ASP A 52 -6.72 10.99 -4.93
C ASP A 52 -7.79 9.99 -5.37
N LYS A 53 -8.55 10.35 -6.40
CA LYS A 53 -9.58 9.48 -6.97
C LYS A 53 -9.00 8.18 -7.51
N ILE A 54 -7.88 8.26 -8.22
CA ILE A 54 -7.21 7.07 -8.78
C ILE A 54 -6.58 6.24 -7.68
N ALA A 55 -5.99 6.87 -6.66
CA ALA A 55 -5.45 6.16 -5.52
C ALA A 55 -6.52 5.32 -4.81
N ARG A 56 -7.72 5.85 -4.64
CA ARG A 56 -8.84 5.12 -4.03
C ARG A 56 -9.30 3.95 -4.89
N LYS A 57 -9.36 4.13 -6.21
CA LYS A 57 -9.68 3.04 -7.13
C LYS A 57 -8.63 1.93 -7.05
N LEU A 58 -7.36 2.30 -7.00
CA LEU A 58 -6.27 1.35 -6.88
C LEU A 58 -6.33 0.60 -5.54
N GLU A 59 -6.57 1.30 -4.45
CA GLU A 59 -6.74 0.67 -3.14
C GLU A 59 -7.84 -0.38 -3.17
N TYR A 60 -8.99 -0.03 -3.72
CA TYR A 60 -10.13 -0.95 -3.84
C TYR A 60 -9.75 -2.21 -4.61
N ARG A 61 -9.04 -2.06 -5.74
CA ARG A 61 -8.64 -3.20 -6.57
C ARG A 61 -7.55 -4.04 -5.89
N LEU A 62 -6.59 -3.41 -5.23
CA LEU A 62 -5.55 -4.11 -4.48
C LEU A 62 -6.13 -4.95 -3.35
N LYS A 63 -7.11 -4.42 -2.63
CA LYS A 63 -7.78 -5.15 -1.55
C LYS A 63 -8.52 -6.39 -2.03
N ARG A 64 -8.90 -6.44 -3.29
CA ARG A 64 -9.59 -7.59 -3.90
C ARG A 64 -8.64 -8.69 -4.38
N LEU A 65 -7.35 -8.42 -4.45
CA LEU A 65 -6.37 -9.44 -4.78
C LEU A 65 -6.28 -10.48 -3.64
N SER A 66 -6.06 -11.74 -4.02
CA SER A 66 -5.75 -12.78 -3.04
C SER A 66 -4.39 -12.50 -2.39
N HIS A 67 -4.11 -13.15 -1.27
CA HIS A 67 -2.82 -13.03 -0.61
C HIS A 67 -1.67 -13.44 -1.55
N ILE A 68 -1.84 -14.51 -2.30
CA ILE A 68 -0.85 -14.99 -3.27
C ILE A 68 -0.60 -13.95 -4.36
N GLN A 69 -1.67 -13.34 -4.90
CA GLN A 69 -1.55 -12.31 -5.93
C GLN A 69 -0.81 -11.07 -5.40
N LYS A 70 -1.07 -10.68 -4.16
CA LYS A 70 -0.34 -9.58 -3.51
C LYS A 70 1.14 -9.92 -3.35
N GLU A 71 1.46 -11.13 -2.93
CA GLU A 71 2.85 -11.57 -2.78
C GLU A 71 3.58 -11.56 -4.13
N ILE A 72 2.94 -11.99 -5.19
CA ILE A 72 3.51 -11.96 -6.55
C ILE A 72 3.79 -10.52 -6.98
N LEU A 73 2.84 -9.61 -6.76
CA LEU A 73 3.03 -8.18 -7.07
C LEU A 73 4.22 -7.60 -6.30
N LEU A 74 4.40 -7.98 -5.04
CA LEU A 74 5.48 -7.46 -4.20
C LEU A 74 6.86 -7.95 -4.61
N GLN A 75 6.96 -9.02 -5.40
CA GLN A 75 8.23 -9.46 -5.99
C GLN A 75 8.77 -8.44 -7.00
N ASN A 76 7.86 -7.74 -7.68
CA ASN A 76 8.20 -6.63 -8.57
C ASN A 76 7.09 -5.57 -8.50
N PRO A 77 7.18 -4.63 -7.54
CA PRO A 77 6.13 -3.63 -7.32
C PRO A 77 5.87 -2.72 -8.52
N ASP A 78 6.82 -2.57 -9.43
CA ASP A 78 6.63 -1.79 -10.65
C ASP A 78 5.60 -2.42 -11.60
N ASP A 79 5.30 -3.70 -11.44
CA ASP A 79 4.29 -4.41 -12.24
C ASP A 79 2.87 -3.93 -11.95
N ILE A 80 2.66 -3.07 -10.97
CA ILE A 80 1.34 -2.52 -10.66
C ILE A 80 0.71 -1.86 -11.89
N PHE A 81 1.51 -1.24 -12.75
CA PHE A 81 1.03 -0.61 -13.98
C PHE A 81 0.47 -1.66 -14.94
N LEU A 82 1.10 -2.82 -15.04
CA LEU A 82 0.65 -3.91 -15.91
C LEU A 82 -0.61 -4.58 -15.36
N VAL A 83 -0.65 -4.79 -14.05
CA VAL A 83 -1.78 -5.47 -13.38
C VAL A 83 -3.06 -4.64 -13.47
N PHE A 84 -2.97 -3.33 -13.36
CA PHE A 84 -4.11 -2.42 -13.34
C PHE A 84 -4.05 -1.40 -14.46
N SER A 85 -3.64 -1.82 -15.66
CA SER A 85 -3.47 -0.93 -16.81
C SER A 85 -4.75 -0.18 -17.18
N GLU A 86 -5.92 -0.79 -16.99
CA GLU A 86 -7.22 -0.16 -17.30
C GLU A 86 -7.51 1.04 -16.40
N ILE A 87 -6.93 1.10 -15.20
CA ILE A 87 -7.08 2.22 -14.28
C ILE A 87 -5.96 3.24 -14.46
N LEU A 88 -4.76 2.75 -14.75
CA LEU A 88 -3.52 3.52 -14.66
C LEU A 88 -2.99 3.97 -16.01
N PHE A 89 -3.70 3.62 -17.09
CA PHE A 89 -3.29 3.98 -18.44
C PHE A 89 -3.11 5.50 -18.59
N GLY A 90 -1.96 5.89 -19.10
CA GLY A 90 -1.62 7.29 -19.30
C GLY A 90 -1.27 8.07 -18.03
N LEU A 91 -1.31 7.44 -16.88
CA LEU A 91 -0.95 8.06 -15.60
C LEU A 91 0.50 7.79 -15.26
N GLN A 92 1.13 8.76 -14.60
CA GLN A 92 2.44 8.54 -14.03
C GLN A 92 2.30 7.97 -12.65
N ILE A 93 2.88 6.78 -12.43
CA ILE A 93 2.98 6.15 -11.13
C ILE A 93 4.44 6.05 -10.76
N ARG A 94 4.74 6.40 -9.54
CA ARG A 94 6.06 6.21 -8.98
C ARG A 94 5.98 5.18 -7.87
N CYS A 95 6.77 4.11 -8.01
CA CYS A 95 7.03 3.21 -6.90
C CYS A 95 8.09 3.87 -6.02
N CYS A 96 7.73 4.16 -4.76
CA CYS A 96 8.66 4.81 -3.84
C CYS A 96 9.62 3.77 -3.26
N ASP A 97 10.88 4.16 -3.10
CA ASP A 97 11.81 3.39 -2.29
C ASP A 97 11.36 3.47 -0.83
N THR A 98 11.11 2.32 -0.20
CA THR A 98 10.67 2.26 1.18
C THR A 98 11.72 2.78 2.17
N GLY A 99 12.99 2.83 1.76
CA GLY A 99 14.06 3.45 2.52
C GLY A 99 13.97 4.98 2.60
N GLU A 100 13.19 5.63 1.73
CA GLU A 100 12.94 7.07 1.76
C GLU A 100 11.94 7.47 2.85
N ILE A 101 11.25 6.53 3.43
CA ILE A 101 10.24 6.73 4.46
C ILE A 101 10.82 6.41 5.84
#